data_ce935555aceec10e8a0c8e124e9b0507
#
_entry.id   ce935555aceec10e8a0c8e124e9b0507
#
_cell.length_a   1.000
_cell.length_b   1.000
_cell.length_c   1.000
_cell.angle_alpha   90.00
_cell.angle_beta   90.00
_cell.angle_gamma   90.00
#
_symmetry.space_group_name_H-M   'P 1'
#
loop_
_entity.id
_entity.type
_entity.pdbx_description
1 polymer ?
#
loop_
_entity_poly.entity_id
_entity_poly.type
_entity_poly.pdbx_seq_one_letter_code
_entity_poly.pdbx_strand_id
1 'polypeptide(L)'
;MLRIILLLTFSLLFSFNQTIACSILYFVDQESGKIYVVNNEDYWYDEDAYVQFMPASKGSYARLWYGWDKFAQGGVNEHGLCFDGAVTPEQEIPEGYKGPNGRNLGDELLASCKTVEEGIAFLEENKIALKNAHFFQGDGEGNAVILEWIAGEKQII
;
A
#
# COMPACT_ATOMS: atom_id res chain seq x y z
N MET A 1 26.86 40.90 12.69
CA MET A 1 26.54 40.44 11.33
C MET A 1 26.94 38.97 11.09
N LEU A 2 28.16 38.54 11.34
CA LEU A 2 28.60 37.15 11.10
C LEU A 2 27.76 36.09 11.84
N ARG A 3 27.37 36.32 13.11
CA ARG A 3 26.52 35.39 13.90
C ARG A 3 25.09 35.27 13.36
N ILE A 4 24.53 36.32 12.77
CA ILE A 4 23.20 36.29 12.18
C ILE A 4 23.22 35.53 10.86
N ILE A 5 24.29 35.70 10.07
CA ILE A 5 24.49 34.97 8.82
C ILE A 5 24.68 33.46 9.12
N LEU A 6 25.42 33.11 10.17
CA LEU A 6 25.61 31.70 10.58
C LEU A 6 24.30 31.04 11.04
N LEU A 7 23.43 31.78 11.75
CA LEU A 7 22.13 31.30 12.17
C LEU A 7 21.16 31.14 11.00
N LEU A 8 21.20 32.04 10.04
CA LEU A 8 20.38 31.95 8.82
C LEU A 8 20.82 30.80 7.92
N THR A 9 22.13 30.58 7.74
CA THR A 9 22.63 29.42 6.98
C THR A 9 22.37 28.09 7.67
N PHE A 10 22.45 28.04 9.00
CA PHE A 10 22.10 26.84 9.77
C PHE A 10 20.60 26.52 9.69
N SER A 11 19.73 27.54 9.75
CA SER A 11 18.28 27.37 9.58
C SER A 11 17.89 26.89 8.18
N LEU A 12 18.58 27.34 7.13
CA LEU A 12 18.37 26.91 5.75
C LEU A 12 18.77 25.44 5.50
N LEU A 13 19.74 24.91 6.26
CA LEU A 13 20.18 23.50 6.12
C LEU A 13 19.18 22.50 6.71
N PHE A 14 18.24 22.94 7.55
CA PHE A 14 17.21 22.09 8.14
C PHE A 14 15.85 22.09 7.39
N SER A 15 15.74 22.88 6.31
CA SER A 15 14.44 23.12 5.66
C SER A 15 14.13 22.19 4.49
N PHE A 16 14.90 21.14 4.23
CA PHE A 16 14.74 20.29 3.04
C PHE A 16 14.45 18.81 3.34
N ASN A 17 13.81 18.50 4.45
CA ASN A 17 13.21 17.19 4.56
C ASN A 17 11.80 17.23 3.94
N GLN A 18 11.69 16.94 2.67
CA GLN A 18 10.40 16.60 2.08
C GLN A 18 10.01 15.22 2.65
N THR A 19 9.06 15.21 3.55
CA THR A 19 8.41 13.98 3.97
C THR A 19 7.34 13.66 2.94
N ILE A 20 7.60 12.68 2.09
CA ILE A 20 6.56 12.05 1.27
C ILE A 20 5.77 11.18 2.24
N ALA A 21 4.48 11.47 2.40
CA ALA A 21 3.63 10.79 3.38
C ALA A 21 2.26 10.50 2.78
N CYS A 22 2.01 9.26 2.39
CA CYS A 22 0.68 8.77 2.06
C CYS A 22 -0.15 8.60 3.34
N SER A 23 -1.47 8.69 3.24
CA SER A 23 -2.39 8.45 4.35
C SER A 23 -3.49 7.50 3.90
N ILE A 24 -3.66 6.40 4.61
CA ILE A 24 -4.67 5.39 4.33
C ILE A 24 -5.63 5.35 5.51
N LEU A 25 -6.93 5.41 5.25
CA LEU A 25 -7.98 5.29 6.24
C LEU A 25 -8.94 4.16 5.85
N TYR A 26 -9.18 3.24 6.76
CA TYR A 26 -10.25 2.27 6.70
C TYR A 26 -11.21 2.53 7.85
N PHE A 27 -12.48 2.73 7.54
CA PHE A 27 -13.50 3.09 8.51
C PHE A 27 -14.79 2.29 8.29
N VAL A 28 -15.27 1.66 9.36
CA VAL A 28 -16.57 0.97 9.39
C VAL A 28 -17.56 1.87 10.11
N ASP A 29 -18.56 2.36 9.38
CA ASP A 29 -19.67 3.09 9.96
C ASP A 29 -20.60 2.12 10.70
N GLN A 30 -20.59 2.22 12.01
CA GLN A 30 -21.35 1.30 12.89
C GLN A 30 -22.87 1.44 12.76
N GLU A 31 -23.37 2.60 12.28
CA GLU A 31 -24.81 2.81 12.13
C GLU A 31 -25.34 2.22 10.82
N SER A 32 -24.63 2.41 9.72
CA SER A 32 -25.04 1.96 8.39
C SER A 32 -24.42 0.62 7.96
N GLY A 33 -23.39 0.15 8.65
CA GLY A 33 -22.59 -1.02 8.27
C GLY A 33 -21.73 -0.79 7.02
N LYS A 34 -21.62 0.46 6.54
CA LYS A 34 -20.81 0.78 5.36
C LYS A 34 -19.35 0.85 5.71
N ILE A 35 -18.52 0.40 4.78
CA ILE A 35 -17.08 0.45 4.87
C ILE A 35 -16.57 1.52 3.89
N TYR A 36 -15.71 2.38 4.38
CA TYR A 36 -15.06 3.43 3.61
C TYR A 36 -13.56 3.21 3.64
N VAL A 37 -12.96 3.20 2.45
CA VAL A 37 -11.50 3.15 2.29
C VAL A 37 -11.10 4.41 1.54
N VAL A 38 -10.17 5.16 2.11
CA VAL A 38 -9.71 6.42 1.56
C VAL A 38 -8.19 6.43 1.58
N ASN A 39 -7.60 6.82 0.48
CA ASN A 39 -6.18 7.10 0.38
C ASN A 39 -5.95 8.53 -0.08
N ASN A 40 -4.97 9.18 0.54
CA ASN A 40 -4.33 10.38 0.02
C ASN A 40 -2.92 10.00 -0.40
N GLU A 41 -2.72 9.88 -1.70
CA GLU A 41 -1.42 9.56 -2.30
C GLU A 41 -0.59 10.82 -2.42
N ASP A 42 0.64 10.78 -1.89
CA ASP A 42 1.62 11.84 -2.03
C ASP A 42 2.76 11.35 -2.93
N TYR A 43 2.66 11.69 -4.22
CA TYR A 43 3.61 11.26 -5.24
C TYR A 43 4.03 12.44 -6.15
N TRP A 44 4.87 12.19 -7.13
CA TRP A 44 5.35 13.23 -8.04
C TRP A 44 4.21 13.82 -8.88
N TYR A 45 4.14 15.14 -8.98
CA TYR A 45 3.07 15.89 -9.65
C TYR A 45 3.02 15.68 -11.18
N ASP A 46 4.07 15.15 -11.77
CA ASP A 46 4.22 14.89 -13.21
C ASP A 46 3.95 13.42 -13.60
N GLU A 47 3.48 12.60 -12.66
CA GLU A 47 3.06 11.23 -12.95
C GLU A 47 1.59 11.18 -13.37
N ASP A 48 1.32 10.47 -14.46
CA ASP A 48 -0.02 10.22 -14.96
C ASP A 48 -0.66 9.02 -14.23
N ALA A 49 -1.44 9.31 -13.20
CA ALA A 49 -2.24 8.29 -12.52
C ALA A 49 -3.47 7.92 -13.37
N TYR A 50 -3.83 6.65 -13.36
CA TYR A 50 -5.03 6.15 -14.05
C TYR A 50 -5.77 5.12 -13.22
N VAL A 51 -7.04 4.90 -13.57
CA VAL A 51 -7.89 3.87 -12.99
C VAL A 51 -8.07 2.76 -14.03
N GLN A 52 -7.79 1.52 -13.62
CA GLN A 52 -7.96 0.33 -14.43
C GLN A 52 -9.17 -0.47 -13.97
N PHE A 53 -10.06 -0.78 -14.90
CA PHE A 53 -11.22 -1.64 -14.70
C PHE A 53 -10.98 -3.01 -15.31
N MET A 54 -11.08 -4.07 -14.51
CA MET A 54 -10.90 -5.46 -14.95
C MET A 54 -12.19 -6.23 -14.69
N PRO A 55 -12.96 -6.60 -15.73
CA PRO A 55 -14.13 -7.44 -15.56
C PRO A 55 -13.78 -8.83 -15.02
N ALA A 56 -14.73 -9.47 -14.34
CA ALA A 56 -14.58 -10.86 -13.95
C ALA A 56 -14.34 -11.76 -15.16
N SER A 57 -13.49 -12.74 -14.99
CA SER A 57 -13.21 -13.77 -15.99
C SER A 57 -13.01 -15.14 -15.32
N LYS A 58 -12.86 -16.22 -16.08
CA LYS A 58 -12.64 -17.54 -15.51
C LYS A 58 -11.40 -17.56 -14.61
N GLY A 59 -11.63 -17.73 -13.31
CA GLY A 59 -10.55 -17.79 -12.30
C GLY A 59 -9.98 -16.43 -11.86
N SER A 60 -10.70 -15.33 -12.14
CA SER A 60 -10.25 -14.00 -11.77
C SER A 60 -11.46 -13.11 -11.45
N TYR A 61 -11.45 -12.45 -10.29
CA TYR A 61 -12.50 -11.56 -9.83
C TYR A 61 -12.52 -10.23 -10.58
N ALA A 62 -13.71 -9.63 -10.70
CA ALA A 62 -13.84 -8.26 -11.15
C ALA A 62 -13.17 -7.33 -10.14
N ARG A 63 -12.43 -6.35 -10.65
CA ARG A 63 -11.66 -5.44 -9.80
C ARG A 63 -11.42 -4.10 -10.45
N LEU A 64 -11.19 -3.13 -9.61
CA LEU A 64 -10.78 -1.78 -9.97
C LEU A 64 -9.53 -1.46 -9.16
N TRP A 65 -8.52 -0.91 -9.81
CA TRP A 65 -7.36 -0.37 -9.12
C TRP A 65 -6.89 0.95 -9.77
N TYR A 66 -6.24 1.76 -9.00
CA TYR A 66 -5.56 2.95 -9.50
C TYR A 66 -4.05 2.76 -9.39
N GLY A 67 -3.30 3.47 -10.22
CA GLY A 67 -1.85 3.42 -10.20
C GLY A 67 -1.22 4.15 -11.35
N TRP A 68 0.07 3.97 -11.47
CA TRP A 68 0.94 4.47 -12.54
C TRP A 68 1.92 3.36 -12.93
N ASP A 69 2.66 3.55 -14.03
CA ASP A 69 3.66 2.59 -14.52
C ASP A 69 3.14 1.14 -14.68
N LYS A 70 1.83 0.98 -14.90
CA LYS A 70 1.15 -0.32 -15.04
C LYS A 70 1.10 -1.16 -13.76
N PHE A 71 1.35 -0.55 -12.60
CA PHE A 71 1.25 -1.20 -11.30
C PHE A 71 0.09 -0.62 -10.50
N ALA A 72 -0.68 -1.52 -9.89
CA ALA A 72 -1.71 -1.15 -8.94
C ALA A 72 -1.06 -0.62 -7.66
N GLN A 73 -1.44 0.59 -7.25
CA GLN A 73 -1.02 1.21 -6.01
C GLN A 73 -2.06 1.00 -4.91
N GLY A 74 -3.34 1.03 -5.28
CA GLY A 74 -4.46 0.69 -4.42
C GLY A 74 -5.66 0.27 -5.26
N GLY A 75 -6.60 -0.43 -4.66
CA GLY A 75 -7.78 -0.91 -5.37
C GLY A 75 -8.71 -1.78 -4.56
N VAL A 76 -9.78 -2.26 -5.22
CA VAL A 76 -10.83 -3.08 -4.60
C VAL A 76 -11.38 -4.09 -5.62
N ASN A 77 -11.82 -5.25 -5.14
CA ASN A 77 -12.50 -6.25 -5.96
C ASN A 77 -14.00 -6.39 -5.62
N GLU A 78 -14.70 -7.20 -6.40
CA GLU A 78 -16.14 -7.44 -6.26
C GLU A 78 -16.56 -8.09 -4.93
N HIS A 79 -15.63 -8.66 -4.18
CA HIS A 79 -15.86 -9.23 -2.85
C HIS A 79 -15.60 -8.22 -1.71
N GLY A 80 -15.15 -6.99 -2.05
CA GLY A 80 -14.84 -5.97 -1.06
C GLY A 80 -13.42 -6.05 -0.49
N LEU A 81 -12.59 -7.01 -0.93
CA LEU A 81 -11.17 -6.97 -0.60
C LEU A 81 -10.54 -5.74 -1.25
N CYS A 82 -9.88 -4.93 -0.45
CA CYS A 82 -9.11 -3.78 -0.88
C CYS A 82 -7.68 -3.86 -0.38
N PHE A 83 -6.79 -3.19 -1.07
CA PHE A 83 -5.41 -3.00 -0.64
C PHE A 83 -4.96 -1.58 -0.96
N ASP A 84 -3.91 -1.18 -0.28
CA ASP A 84 -3.20 0.06 -0.53
C ASP A 84 -1.76 -0.03 0.01
N GLY A 85 -0.91 0.91 -0.33
CA GLY A 85 0.47 0.93 0.11
C GLY A 85 0.95 2.32 0.54
N ALA A 86 1.75 2.38 1.59
CA ALA A 86 2.47 3.59 1.96
C ALA A 86 3.96 3.29 2.08
N VAL A 87 4.81 4.19 1.58
CA VAL A 87 6.26 3.98 1.57
C VAL A 87 6.83 4.07 2.98
N THR A 88 7.72 3.12 3.30
CA THR A 88 8.51 3.09 4.54
C THR A 88 10.00 3.12 4.23
N PRO A 89 10.87 3.39 5.21
CA PRO A 89 12.28 3.09 5.09
C PRO A 89 12.52 1.61 4.73
N GLU A 90 13.54 1.34 3.91
CA GLU A 90 13.85 -0.04 3.50
C GLU A 90 14.20 -0.92 4.69
N GLN A 91 13.64 -2.12 4.72
CA GLN A 91 13.81 -3.12 5.77
C GLN A 91 14.34 -4.44 5.18
N GLU A 92 14.90 -5.27 6.06
CA GLU A 92 15.22 -6.66 5.71
C GLU A 92 13.93 -7.48 5.60
N ILE A 93 13.90 -8.39 4.62
CA ILE A 93 12.80 -9.35 4.46
C ILE A 93 13.25 -10.75 4.93
N PRO A 94 12.31 -11.64 5.29
CA PRO A 94 12.64 -12.98 5.76
C PRO A 94 13.46 -13.78 4.74
N GLU A 95 14.31 -14.67 5.24
CA GLU A 95 15.07 -15.58 4.39
C GLU A 95 14.13 -16.44 3.52
N GLY A 96 14.45 -16.55 2.23
CA GLY A 96 13.64 -17.28 1.26
C GLY A 96 12.46 -16.51 0.68
N TYR A 97 12.19 -15.30 1.17
CA TYR A 97 11.21 -14.38 0.59
C TYR A 97 11.85 -13.49 -0.47
N LYS A 98 11.02 -12.91 -1.32
CA LYS A 98 11.43 -11.99 -2.39
C LYS A 98 10.42 -10.86 -2.55
N GLY A 99 10.85 -9.74 -3.07
CA GLY A 99 9.94 -8.68 -3.52
C GLY A 99 9.05 -9.12 -4.68
N PRO A 100 8.10 -8.30 -5.10
CA PRO A 100 7.19 -8.60 -6.22
C PRO A 100 7.89 -8.88 -7.55
N ASN A 101 9.13 -8.39 -7.76
CA ASN A 101 9.97 -8.67 -8.93
C ASN A 101 9.27 -8.38 -10.27
N GLY A 102 8.63 -7.23 -10.38
CA GLY A 102 7.91 -6.81 -11.58
C GLY A 102 6.52 -7.41 -11.78
N ARG A 103 6.03 -8.23 -10.85
CA ARG A 103 4.62 -8.66 -10.80
C ARG A 103 3.75 -7.49 -10.36
N ASN A 104 2.56 -7.38 -10.93
CA ASN A 104 1.53 -6.45 -10.44
C ASN A 104 0.82 -7.06 -9.24
N LEU A 105 1.49 -7.01 -8.07
CA LEU A 105 1.06 -7.68 -6.84
C LEU A 105 -0.36 -7.33 -6.44
N GLY A 106 -0.73 -6.05 -6.50
CA GLY A 106 -2.06 -5.59 -6.14
C GLY A 106 -3.14 -6.13 -7.07
N ASP A 107 -2.89 -6.14 -8.39
CA ASP A 107 -3.81 -6.71 -9.36
C ASP A 107 -3.99 -8.22 -9.16
N GLU A 108 -2.91 -8.95 -8.91
CA GLU A 108 -2.96 -10.40 -8.66
C GLU A 108 -3.69 -10.75 -7.36
N LEU A 109 -3.46 -9.97 -6.29
CA LEU A 109 -4.16 -10.11 -5.02
C LEU A 109 -5.67 -9.94 -5.21
N LEU A 110 -6.08 -8.83 -5.82
CA LEU A 110 -7.49 -8.53 -6.06
C LEU A 110 -8.15 -9.53 -7.02
N ALA A 111 -7.38 -10.11 -7.94
CA ALA A 111 -7.88 -11.11 -8.88
C ALA A 111 -8.23 -12.44 -8.23
N SER A 112 -7.58 -12.80 -7.10
CA SER A 112 -7.59 -14.16 -6.56
C SER A 112 -8.06 -14.29 -5.12
N CYS A 113 -8.05 -13.21 -4.32
CA CYS A 113 -8.38 -13.23 -2.90
C CYS A 113 -9.71 -12.51 -2.64
N LYS A 114 -10.45 -12.93 -1.60
CA LYS A 114 -11.72 -12.33 -1.17
C LYS A 114 -11.64 -11.63 0.17
N THR A 115 -10.80 -12.14 1.06
CA THR A 115 -10.68 -11.66 2.45
C THR A 115 -9.25 -11.31 2.78
N VAL A 116 -9.07 -10.61 3.89
CA VAL A 116 -7.76 -10.27 4.44
C VAL A 116 -6.93 -11.54 4.71
N GLU A 117 -7.54 -12.60 5.26
CA GLU A 117 -6.87 -13.86 5.55
C GLU A 117 -6.35 -14.53 4.26
N GLU A 118 -7.17 -14.55 3.19
CA GLU A 118 -6.76 -15.07 1.88
C GLU A 118 -5.61 -14.25 1.30
N GLY A 119 -5.64 -12.93 1.47
CA GLY A 119 -4.57 -12.03 1.04
C GLY A 119 -3.25 -12.26 1.78
N ILE A 120 -3.31 -12.49 3.10
CA ILE A 120 -2.13 -12.87 3.90
C ILE A 120 -1.58 -14.23 3.42
N ALA A 121 -2.46 -15.23 3.25
CA ALA A 121 -2.07 -16.55 2.76
C ALA A 121 -1.43 -16.49 1.37
N PHE A 122 -1.98 -15.67 0.47
CA PHE A 122 -1.42 -15.43 -0.86
C PHE A 122 0.04 -14.95 -0.83
N LEU A 123 0.35 -13.98 0.05
CA LEU A 123 1.73 -13.50 0.21
C LEU A 123 2.66 -14.59 0.75
N GLU A 124 2.20 -15.37 1.73
CA GLU A 124 2.96 -16.47 2.33
C GLU A 124 3.26 -17.59 1.34
N GLU A 125 2.25 -18.07 0.62
CA GLU A 125 2.38 -19.15 -0.36
C GLU A 125 3.31 -18.77 -1.52
N ASN A 126 3.27 -17.51 -1.92
CA ASN A 126 4.15 -16.97 -2.97
C ASN A 126 5.52 -16.52 -2.46
N LYS A 127 5.77 -16.58 -1.14
CA LYS A 127 6.99 -16.09 -0.50
C LYS A 127 7.30 -14.64 -0.86
N ILE A 128 6.28 -13.77 -0.79
CA ILE A 128 6.39 -12.36 -1.11
C ILE A 128 6.50 -11.54 0.18
N ALA A 129 7.46 -10.64 0.21
CA ALA A 129 7.63 -9.63 1.25
C ALA A 129 8.00 -8.28 0.63
N LEU A 130 7.53 -7.20 1.22
CA LEU A 130 7.79 -5.84 0.76
C LEU A 130 8.84 -5.18 1.64
N LYS A 131 9.91 -4.68 1.05
CA LYS A 131 11.04 -4.11 1.78
C LYS A 131 10.78 -2.72 2.34
N ASN A 132 9.89 -1.96 1.69
CA ASN A 132 9.74 -0.54 1.93
C ASN A 132 8.28 -0.07 1.84
N ALA A 133 7.36 -0.88 2.36
CA ALA A 133 5.94 -0.52 2.35
C ALA A 133 5.22 -1.00 3.61
N HIS A 134 4.34 -0.15 4.13
CA HIS A 134 3.15 -0.58 4.84
C HIS A 134 2.18 -1.14 3.80
N PHE A 135 1.87 -2.41 3.86
CA PHE A 135 0.93 -3.03 2.94
C PHE A 135 -0.40 -3.23 3.64
N PHE A 136 -1.31 -2.30 3.41
CA PHE A 136 -2.66 -2.33 3.95
C PHE A 136 -3.53 -3.31 3.16
N GLN A 137 -4.37 -4.06 3.87
CA GLN A 137 -5.48 -4.83 3.32
C GLN A 137 -6.71 -4.63 4.19
N GLY A 138 -7.88 -4.51 3.56
CA GLY A 138 -9.18 -4.49 4.23
C GLY A 138 -10.20 -5.28 3.42
N ASP A 139 -11.26 -5.79 4.05
CA ASP A 139 -12.29 -6.57 3.37
C ASP A 139 -13.71 -6.08 3.66
N GLY A 140 -14.68 -6.68 2.97
CA GLY A 140 -16.10 -6.36 3.10
C GLY A 140 -16.75 -6.86 4.39
N GLU A 141 -16.02 -7.60 5.22
CA GLU A 141 -16.49 -8.12 6.51
C GLU A 141 -16.11 -7.21 7.68
N GLY A 142 -15.30 -6.18 7.42
CA GLY A 142 -14.85 -5.22 8.43
C GLY A 142 -13.49 -5.54 9.01
N ASN A 143 -12.76 -6.53 8.47
CA ASN A 143 -11.39 -6.81 8.86
C ASN A 143 -10.43 -5.88 8.13
N ALA A 144 -9.37 -5.46 8.83
CA ALA A 144 -8.31 -4.64 8.25
C ALA A 144 -6.98 -4.96 8.93
N VAL A 145 -5.90 -4.96 8.15
CA VAL A 145 -4.54 -5.20 8.65
C VAL A 145 -3.53 -4.34 7.90
N ILE A 146 -2.42 -4.07 8.56
CA ILE A 146 -1.20 -3.56 7.94
C ILE A 146 -0.15 -4.65 8.06
N LEU A 147 0.46 -5.03 6.94
CA LEU A 147 1.57 -5.95 6.88
C LEU A 147 2.87 -5.18 6.68
N GLU A 148 3.83 -5.47 7.52
CA GLU A 148 5.18 -4.93 7.46
C GLU A 148 6.21 -6.03 7.65
N TRP A 149 7.43 -5.80 7.20
CA TRP A 149 8.58 -6.66 7.48
C TRP A 149 9.65 -5.82 8.15
N ILE A 150 9.97 -6.17 9.39
CA ILE A 150 10.92 -5.43 10.22
C ILE A 150 11.98 -6.42 10.70
N ALA A 151 13.25 -6.13 10.40
CA ALA A 151 14.39 -6.98 10.79
C ALA A 151 14.23 -8.46 10.37
N GLY A 152 13.67 -8.71 9.18
CA GLY A 152 13.46 -10.06 8.65
C GLY A 152 12.24 -10.79 9.21
N GLU A 153 11.39 -10.12 10.00
CA GLU A 153 10.17 -10.71 10.56
C GLU A 153 8.93 -9.99 10.05
N LYS A 154 7.87 -10.77 9.74
CA LYS A 154 6.56 -10.22 9.38
C LYS A 154 5.85 -9.72 10.63
N GLN A 155 5.35 -8.49 10.57
CA GLN A 155 4.46 -7.89 11.54
C GLN A 155 3.05 -7.76 10.93
N ILE A 156 2.03 -8.03 11.73
CA ILE A 156 0.62 -7.82 11.40
C ILE A 156 0.05 -6.90 12.47
N ILE A 157 -0.42 -5.73 12.05
CA ILE A 157 -0.93 -4.65 12.90
C ILE A 157 -2.41 -4.46 12.60
#